data_205e452d0993c89437c938a1b8f99c2d
#
_entry.id   205e452d0993c89437c938a1b8f99c2d
#
_cell.length_a   1.000
_cell.length_b   1.000
_cell.length_c   1.000
_cell.angle_alpha   90.00
_cell.angle_beta   90.00
_cell.angle_gamma   90.00
#
_symmetry.space_group_name_H-M   'P 1'
#
loop_
_entity.id
_entity.type
_entity.pdbx_description
1 polymer ?
#
loop_
_entity_poly.entity_id
_entity_poly.type
_entity_poly.pdbx_seq_one_letter_code
_entity_poly.pdbx_strand_id
1 'polypeptide(L)'
;MTPPPPPPPPPPSHDAGLPAGRDDELIGERIAGYLVEAEIGRGGMAVVYRARDLRLDRIVALKLLAPELARNDTFRQRFTHESRVAAAIDHPHIVPVFEAGETDGLLYIAMRYVAGADLRVLIDRRGPLDLTAAVRIGGQVASALDAAHDHDLVHRDVKPGNILVAAGTDSDHPEHVYLTDFGLTKKSLSLTGFTTVGQFVGTLDYVAPEQISGKPVDGRCDVYSLACVVQETLTGAPPFQRDDDMALLWAHQYDPPPPPSGLRPGLPGAVDGVLAKALAKSPDDRYETCLRFVAALRAAASGISDGQHAPTRVDARAGSWSATPEPPPRPPRWARPVFPGP
;
A
#
# COMPACT_ATOMS: atom_id res chain seq x y z
N MET A 1 57.68 -31.11 -5.45
CA MET A 1 56.32 -30.61 -5.85
C MET A 1 55.73 -29.95 -4.62
N THR A 2 55.71 -28.64 -4.61
CA THR A 2 55.11 -27.83 -3.52
C THR A 2 53.59 -27.84 -3.72
N PRO A 3 52.77 -28.03 -2.67
CA PRO A 3 51.32 -28.00 -2.79
C PRO A 3 50.84 -26.58 -3.19
N PRO A 4 49.72 -26.46 -3.92
CA PRO A 4 49.20 -25.17 -4.31
C PRO A 4 48.74 -24.38 -3.06
N PRO A 5 48.76 -23.03 -3.10
CA PRO A 5 48.29 -22.20 -2.00
C PRO A 5 46.79 -22.36 -1.79
N PRO A 6 46.29 -22.19 -0.54
CA PRO A 6 44.85 -22.26 -0.24
C PRO A 6 44.09 -21.14 -0.97
N PRO A 7 42.82 -21.37 -1.32
CA PRO A 7 41.99 -20.34 -1.96
C PRO A 7 41.79 -19.14 -1.01
N PRO A 8 41.62 -17.92 -1.53
CA PRO A 8 41.35 -16.73 -0.74
C PRO A 8 40.04 -16.87 0.02
N PRO A 9 39.91 -16.27 1.20
CA PRO A 9 38.67 -16.27 1.95
C PRO A 9 37.57 -15.56 1.17
N PRO A 10 36.30 -15.97 1.29
CA PRO A 10 35.17 -15.28 0.66
C PRO A 10 35.12 -13.82 1.11
N PRO A 11 34.66 -12.90 0.24
CA PRO A 11 34.48 -11.50 0.64
C PRO A 11 33.45 -11.40 1.78
N PRO A 12 33.64 -10.44 2.70
CA PRO A 12 32.68 -10.25 3.78
C PRO A 12 31.31 -9.90 3.16
N SER A 13 30.28 -10.62 3.61
CA SER A 13 28.89 -10.31 3.32
C SER A 13 28.58 -8.93 3.90
N HIS A 14 28.42 -7.91 3.04
CA HIS A 14 27.96 -6.59 3.42
C HIS A 14 26.44 -6.61 3.66
N ASP A 15 26.04 -7.25 4.74
CA ASP A 15 24.75 -7.03 5.35
C ASP A 15 24.92 -5.81 6.29
N ALA A 16 24.82 -4.60 5.72
CA ALA A 16 24.74 -3.37 6.50
C ALA A 16 23.28 -3.16 6.97
N GLY A 17 22.72 -4.18 7.63
CA GLY A 17 21.55 -4.05 8.49
C GLY A 17 21.93 -3.28 9.75
N LEU A 18 20.98 -2.60 10.37
CA LEU A 18 21.05 -2.09 11.74
C LEU A 18 21.81 -3.10 12.62
N PRO A 19 22.70 -2.67 13.53
CA PRO A 19 23.50 -3.59 14.33
C PRO A 19 22.57 -4.57 15.05
N ALA A 20 22.71 -5.84 14.73
CA ALA A 20 21.99 -6.96 15.32
C ALA A 20 22.42 -7.14 16.79
N GLY A 21 21.95 -6.29 17.70
CA GLY A 21 22.37 -6.32 19.10
C GLY A 21 21.57 -5.44 20.05
N ARG A 22 20.66 -4.57 19.53
CA ARG A 22 19.82 -3.73 20.40
C ARG A 22 18.34 -4.11 20.43
N ASP A 23 17.93 -5.08 19.70
CA ASP A 23 16.53 -5.25 19.33
C ASP A 23 15.74 -6.08 20.35
N ASP A 24 16.36 -7.05 21.01
CA ASP A 24 15.79 -7.73 22.18
C ASP A 24 15.76 -6.81 23.43
N GLU A 25 16.53 -5.71 23.43
CA GLU A 25 16.60 -4.76 24.53
C GLU A 25 15.31 -3.94 24.70
N LEU A 26 14.49 -3.77 23.63
CA LEU A 26 13.26 -2.97 23.71
C LEU A 26 12.04 -3.77 24.20
N ILE A 27 12.08 -5.10 24.17
CA ILE A 27 10.99 -5.93 24.68
C ILE A 27 10.92 -5.79 26.21
N GLY A 28 9.74 -5.38 26.70
CA GLY A 28 9.50 -5.05 28.10
C GLY A 28 9.72 -3.57 28.44
N GLU A 29 10.30 -2.78 27.52
CA GLU A 29 10.51 -1.34 27.72
C GLU A 29 9.24 -0.53 27.46
N ARG A 30 9.20 0.68 27.99
CA ARG A 30 8.12 1.65 27.78
C ARG A 30 8.58 2.78 26.88
N ILE A 31 7.94 2.89 25.72
CA ILE A 31 8.21 3.93 24.73
C ILE A 31 6.95 4.77 24.53
N ALA A 32 7.00 6.05 24.79
CA ALA A 32 5.88 7.01 24.63
C ALA A 32 4.54 6.56 25.28
N GLY A 33 4.60 5.79 26.38
CA GLY A 33 3.41 5.26 27.07
C GLY A 33 2.91 3.91 26.54
N TYR A 34 3.66 3.28 25.64
CA TYR A 34 3.41 1.95 25.11
C TYR A 34 4.41 0.94 25.70
N LEU A 35 3.93 -0.18 26.22
CA LEU A 35 4.77 -1.31 26.66
C LEU A 35 5.04 -2.21 25.45
N VAL A 36 6.29 -2.37 25.07
CA VAL A 36 6.70 -3.22 23.94
C VAL A 36 6.61 -4.69 24.36
N GLU A 37 5.84 -5.50 23.62
CA GLU A 37 5.60 -6.90 23.97
C GLU A 37 6.34 -7.89 23.05
N ALA A 38 6.39 -7.61 21.73
CA ALA A 38 7.05 -8.48 20.77
C ALA A 38 7.35 -7.73 19.46
N GLU A 39 8.41 -8.09 18.77
CA GLU A 39 8.64 -7.67 17.39
C GLU A 39 7.69 -8.41 16.46
N ILE A 40 7.06 -7.70 15.50
CA ILE A 40 6.14 -8.27 14.52
C ILE A 40 6.52 -7.98 13.08
N GLY A 41 7.51 -7.12 12.86
CA GLY A 41 8.04 -6.84 11.52
C GLY A 41 9.28 -5.96 11.57
N ARG A 42 10.20 -6.18 10.63
CA ARG A 42 11.44 -5.43 10.49
C ARG A 42 11.67 -5.05 9.04
N GLY A 43 11.98 -3.79 8.82
CA GLY A 43 12.39 -3.25 7.53
C GLY A 43 13.68 -2.44 7.66
N GLY A 44 14.27 -2.04 6.54
CA GLY A 44 15.53 -1.31 6.53
C GLY A 44 15.52 0.05 7.25
N MET A 45 14.33 0.63 7.52
CA MET A 45 14.20 1.97 8.11
C MET A 45 13.33 2.00 9.35
N ALA A 46 12.71 0.90 9.74
CA ALA A 46 11.81 0.84 10.88
C ALA A 46 11.66 -0.58 11.39
N VAL A 47 11.35 -0.69 12.67
CA VAL A 47 10.91 -1.93 13.30
C VAL A 47 9.50 -1.74 13.81
N VAL A 48 8.64 -2.73 13.63
CA VAL A 48 7.26 -2.72 14.10
C VAL A 48 7.11 -3.71 15.25
N TYR A 49 6.59 -3.22 16.36
CA TYR A 49 6.33 -4.02 17.54
C TYR A 49 4.84 -4.16 17.81
N ARG A 50 4.43 -5.31 18.30
CA ARG A 50 3.20 -5.44 19.05
C ARG A 50 3.43 -4.80 20.42
N ALA A 51 2.61 -3.83 20.80
CA ALA A 51 2.76 -3.11 22.06
C ALA A 51 1.39 -2.91 22.73
N ARG A 52 1.40 -2.66 24.04
CA ARG A 52 0.22 -2.34 24.84
C ARG A 52 0.19 -0.85 25.15
N ASP A 53 -0.84 -0.15 24.72
CA ASP A 53 -1.15 1.21 25.16
C ASP A 53 -1.56 1.16 26.65
N LEU A 54 -0.69 1.69 27.51
CA LEU A 54 -0.90 1.62 28.97
C LEU A 54 -1.98 2.56 29.48
N ARG A 55 -2.43 3.52 28.66
CA ARG A 55 -3.50 4.49 29.00
C ARG A 55 -4.89 3.92 28.73
N LEU A 56 -5.03 3.15 27.65
CA LEU A 56 -6.30 2.63 27.18
C LEU A 56 -6.41 1.11 27.27
N ASP A 57 -5.35 0.43 27.80
CA ASP A 57 -5.24 -1.03 27.94
C ASP A 57 -5.62 -1.80 26.67
N ARG A 58 -5.07 -1.37 25.54
CA ARG A 58 -5.32 -2.01 24.24
C ARG A 58 -4.03 -2.36 23.51
N ILE A 59 -4.10 -3.37 22.65
CA ILE A 59 -2.97 -3.76 21.79
C ILE A 59 -2.92 -2.82 20.57
N VAL A 60 -1.70 -2.39 20.25
CA VAL A 60 -1.36 -1.55 19.09
C VAL A 60 -0.18 -2.14 18.32
N ALA A 61 -0.02 -1.76 17.07
CA ALA A 61 1.24 -1.86 16.35
C ALA A 61 2.02 -0.56 16.56
N LEU A 62 3.21 -0.66 17.14
CA LEU A 62 4.11 0.46 17.40
C LEU A 62 5.27 0.38 16.42
N LYS A 63 5.29 1.27 15.44
CA LYS A 63 6.37 1.39 14.47
C LYS A 63 7.39 2.41 14.98
N LEU A 64 8.63 1.97 15.14
CA LEU A 64 9.77 2.81 15.51
C LEU A 64 10.66 3.00 14.29
N LEU A 65 10.98 4.25 13.98
CA LEU A 65 11.85 4.57 12.86
C LEU A 65 13.32 4.56 13.30
N ALA A 66 14.21 4.25 12.34
CA ALA A 66 15.64 4.26 12.59
C ALA A 66 16.10 5.64 13.13
N PRO A 67 16.94 5.66 14.19
CA PRO A 67 17.35 6.91 14.85
C PRO A 67 18.03 7.92 13.92
N GLU A 68 18.67 7.44 12.86
CA GLU A 68 19.32 8.27 11.86
C GLU A 68 18.35 9.18 11.13
N LEU A 69 17.10 8.72 10.95
CA LEU A 69 16.04 9.50 10.31
C LEU A 69 15.58 10.67 11.19
N ALA A 70 15.56 10.48 12.51
CA ALA A 70 15.19 11.52 13.46
C ALA A 70 16.20 12.68 13.50
N ARG A 71 17.45 12.48 13.06
CA ARG A 71 18.49 13.51 12.98
C ARG A 71 18.30 14.48 11.80
N ASN A 72 17.44 14.13 10.84
CA ASN A 72 17.19 14.95 9.66
C ASN A 72 15.93 15.80 9.85
N ASP A 73 16.08 17.12 10.04
CA ASP A 73 14.97 18.05 10.27
C ASP A 73 13.93 18.06 9.13
N THR A 74 14.39 17.95 7.88
CA THR A 74 13.50 17.87 6.72
C THR A 74 12.66 16.60 6.76
N PHE A 75 13.26 15.48 7.17
CA PHE A 75 12.56 14.23 7.36
C PHE A 75 11.53 14.33 8.49
N ARG A 76 11.89 14.89 9.65
CA ARG A 76 11.00 15.09 10.81
C ARG A 76 9.77 15.93 10.47
N GLN A 77 9.96 17.04 9.77
CA GLN A 77 8.86 17.90 9.34
C GLN A 77 7.89 17.16 8.41
N ARG A 78 8.41 16.42 7.43
CA ARG A 78 7.60 15.62 6.51
C ARG A 78 6.88 14.49 7.23
N PHE A 79 7.59 13.75 8.07
CA PHE A 79 7.01 12.70 8.90
C PHE A 79 5.82 13.21 9.69
N THR A 80 5.98 14.36 10.39
CA THR A 80 4.91 14.97 11.16
C THR A 80 3.72 15.38 10.29
N HIS A 81 3.97 15.94 9.10
CA HIS A 81 2.92 16.37 8.18
C HIS A 81 2.17 15.15 7.60
N GLU A 82 2.89 14.21 7.03
CA GLU A 82 2.29 13.02 6.38
C GLU A 82 1.57 12.12 7.39
N SER A 83 2.11 11.99 8.63
CA SER A 83 1.42 11.27 9.71
C SER A 83 0.09 11.93 10.09
N ARG A 84 0.01 13.28 10.11
CA ARG A 84 -1.25 13.99 10.37
C ARG A 84 -2.27 13.77 9.27
N VAL A 85 -1.84 13.81 8.00
CA VAL A 85 -2.73 13.53 6.87
C VAL A 85 -3.23 12.09 6.94
N ALA A 86 -2.34 11.12 7.15
CA ALA A 86 -2.73 9.71 7.28
C ALA A 86 -3.70 9.47 8.46
N ALA A 87 -3.48 10.13 9.60
CA ALA A 87 -4.36 10.03 10.77
C ALA A 87 -5.74 10.67 10.57
N ALA A 88 -5.88 11.60 9.62
CA ALA A 88 -7.15 12.25 9.32
C ALA A 88 -8.04 11.43 8.36
N ILE A 89 -7.48 10.42 7.70
CA ILE A 89 -8.25 9.58 6.76
C ILE A 89 -9.00 8.50 7.54
N ASP A 90 -10.33 8.60 7.55
CA ASP A 90 -11.21 7.57 8.10
C ASP A 90 -11.75 6.69 6.97
N HIS A 91 -11.16 5.50 6.82
CA HIS A 91 -11.51 4.56 5.76
C HIS A 91 -11.43 3.10 6.26
N PRO A 92 -12.40 2.23 5.95
CA PRO A 92 -12.44 0.85 6.47
C PRO A 92 -11.22 0.00 6.08
N HIS A 93 -10.56 0.33 4.97
CA HIS A 93 -9.41 -0.43 4.43
C HIS A 93 -8.07 0.30 4.60
N ILE A 94 -7.99 1.32 5.46
CA ILE A 94 -6.73 1.96 5.88
C ILE A 94 -6.51 1.62 7.36
N VAL A 95 -5.27 1.26 7.72
CA VAL A 95 -4.92 1.05 9.13
C VAL A 95 -5.04 2.38 9.87
N PRO A 96 -5.94 2.51 10.88
CA PRO A 96 -6.07 3.74 11.66
C PRO A 96 -4.79 4.06 12.42
N VAL A 97 -4.27 5.27 12.26
CA VAL A 97 -3.17 5.84 13.05
C VAL A 97 -3.77 6.48 14.31
N PHE A 98 -3.30 6.06 15.49
CA PHE A 98 -3.77 6.58 16.76
C PHE A 98 -2.93 7.73 17.26
N GLU A 99 -1.63 7.65 17.06
CA GLU A 99 -0.66 8.65 17.51
C GLU A 99 0.61 8.55 16.65
N ALA A 100 1.24 9.70 16.41
CA ALA A 100 2.58 9.77 15.85
C ALA A 100 3.34 10.87 16.57
N GLY A 101 4.60 10.63 16.87
CA GLY A 101 5.40 11.57 17.65
C GLY A 101 6.87 11.23 17.71
N GLU A 102 7.54 11.90 18.64
CA GLU A 102 8.94 11.70 18.95
C GLU A 102 9.12 11.57 20.47
N THR A 103 9.91 10.62 20.89
CA THR A 103 10.33 10.43 22.30
C THR A 103 11.78 9.99 22.33
N ASP A 104 12.59 10.62 23.18
CA ASP A 104 14.01 10.32 23.35
C ASP A 104 14.81 10.23 22.04
N GLY A 105 14.47 11.06 21.06
CA GLY A 105 15.09 11.07 19.74
C GLY A 105 14.66 9.94 18.81
N LEU A 106 13.60 9.19 19.16
CA LEU A 106 12.97 8.16 18.34
C LEU A 106 11.64 8.65 17.78
N LEU A 107 11.47 8.57 16.46
CA LEU A 107 10.19 8.81 15.81
C LEU A 107 9.36 7.53 15.89
N TYR A 108 8.08 7.66 16.26
CA TYR A 108 7.17 6.53 16.39
C TYR A 108 5.80 6.79 15.78
N ILE A 109 5.13 5.72 15.38
CA ILE A 109 3.72 5.70 14.99
C ILE A 109 3.04 4.57 15.74
N ALA A 110 1.99 4.88 16.50
CA ALA A 110 1.10 3.90 17.10
C ALA A 110 -0.16 3.79 16.23
N MET A 111 -0.48 2.58 15.79
CA MET A 111 -1.59 2.31 14.89
C MET A 111 -2.35 1.04 15.30
N ARG A 112 -3.49 0.78 14.68
CA ARG A 112 -4.24 -0.44 14.93
C ARG A 112 -3.38 -1.67 14.70
N TYR A 113 -3.34 -2.56 15.69
CA TYR A 113 -2.83 -3.91 15.49
C TYR A 113 -3.88 -4.73 14.72
N VAL A 114 -3.49 -5.24 13.56
CA VAL A 114 -4.33 -6.13 12.73
C VAL A 114 -3.88 -7.56 12.97
N ALA A 115 -4.76 -8.37 13.54
CA ALA A 115 -4.50 -9.80 13.69
C ALA A 115 -4.71 -10.49 12.33
N GLY A 116 -3.65 -11.04 11.76
CA GLY A 116 -3.65 -11.67 10.44
C GLY A 116 -2.25 -11.84 9.90
N ALA A 117 -2.15 -11.93 8.60
CA ALA A 117 -0.89 -11.95 7.87
C ALA A 117 -0.93 -10.89 6.77
N ASP A 118 0.21 -10.46 6.29
CA ASP A 118 0.26 -9.68 5.07
C ASP A 118 0.03 -10.56 3.82
N LEU A 119 -0.24 -9.93 2.70
CA LEU A 119 -0.54 -10.61 1.44
C LEU A 119 0.67 -11.38 0.90
N ARG A 120 1.91 -10.98 1.21
CA ARG A 120 3.13 -11.73 0.86
C ARG A 120 3.11 -13.10 1.53
N VAL A 121 2.94 -13.12 2.85
CA VAL A 121 2.86 -14.35 3.63
C VAL A 121 1.71 -15.23 3.15
N LEU A 122 0.58 -14.62 2.75
CA LEU A 122 -0.56 -15.36 2.22
C LEU A 122 -0.23 -16.04 0.90
N ILE A 123 0.41 -15.32 -0.04
CA ILE A 123 0.84 -15.86 -1.34
C ILE A 123 1.89 -16.97 -1.12
N ASP A 124 2.88 -16.75 -0.27
CA ASP A 124 3.96 -17.71 0.00
C ASP A 124 3.42 -19.02 0.58
N ARG A 125 2.39 -18.95 1.44
CA ARG A 125 1.80 -20.13 2.09
C ARG A 125 0.78 -20.87 1.24
N ARG A 126 -0.02 -20.17 0.45
CA ARG A 126 -1.15 -20.73 -0.30
C ARG A 126 -0.88 -20.89 -1.79
N GLY A 127 0.20 -20.26 -2.30
CA GLY A 127 0.42 -20.09 -3.71
C GLY A 127 -0.48 -18.99 -4.32
N PRO A 128 -0.53 -18.90 -5.65
CA PRO A 128 -1.37 -17.95 -6.38
C PRO A 128 -2.84 -18.05 -5.98
N LEU A 129 -3.49 -16.92 -5.73
CA LEU A 129 -4.91 -16.86 -5.39
C LEU A 129 -5.78 -16.91 -6.66
N ASP A 130 -7.05 -17.31 -6.51
CA ASP A 130 -7.99 -17.25 -7.64
C ASP A 130 -8.33 -15.81 -8.04
N LEU A 131 -8.84 -15.65 -9.27
CA LEU A 131 -9.13 -14.32 -9.83
C LEU A 131 -10.20 -13.58 -9.02
N THR A 132 -11.16 -14.28 -8.43
CA THR A 132 -12.23 -13.68 -7.62
C THR A 132 -11.65 -13.11 -6.33
N ALA A 133 -10.76 -13.84 -5.65
CA ALA A 133 -10.05 -13.36 -4.48
C ALA A 133 -9.15 -12.16 -4.81
N ALA A 134 -8.39 -12.23 -5.93
CA ALA A 134 -7.55 -11.11 -6.37
C ALA A 134 -8.37 -9.84 -6.66
N VAL A 135 -9.55 -9.96 -7.27
CA VAL A 135 -10.47 -8.84 -7.51
C VAL A 135 -11.04 -8.27 -6.20
N ARG A 136 -11.40 -9.14 -5.22
CA ARG A 136 -11.92 -8.67 -3.93
C ARG A 136 -10.84 -7.94 -3.12
N ILE A 137 -9.66 -8.54 -2.98
CA ILE A 137 -8.52 -7.94 -2.27
C ILE A 137 -8.10 -6.65 -2.97
N GLY A 138 -7.88 -6.70 -4.29
CA GLY A 138 -7.52 -5.52 -5.08
C GLY A 138 -8.55 -4.40 -4.98
N GLY A 139 -9.85 -4.73 -4.92
CA GLY A 139 -10.93 -3.75 -4.75
C GLY A 139 -10.88 -3.00 -3.41
N GLN A 140 -10.59 -3.70 -2.32
CA GLN A 140 -10.42 -3.10 -1.00
C GLN A 140 -9.18 -2.18 -0.94
N VAL A 141 -8.06 -2.63 -1.52
CA VAL A 141 -6.84 -1.83 -1.63
C VAL A 141 -7.06 -0.61 -2.52
N ALA A 142 -7.70 -0.77 -3.68
CA ALA A 142 -8.02 0.32 -4.59
C ALA A 142 -8.89 1.41 -3.93
N SER A 143 -9.90 1.00 -3.15
CA SER A 143 -10.74 1.93 -2.38
C SER A 143 -9.92 2.72 -1.35
N ALA A 144 -8.98 2.07 -0.66
CA ALA A 144 -8.08 2.72 0.29
C ALA A 144 -7.14 3.72 -0.39
N LEU A 145 -6.57 3.35 -1.54
CA LEU A 145 -5.66 4.21 -2.30
C LEU A 145 -6.37 5.44 -2.85
N ASP A 146 -7.53 5.27 -3.51
CA ASP A 146 -8.27 6.40 -4.06
C ASP A 146 -8.75 7.34 -2.94
N ALA A 147 -9.18 6.81 -1.78
CA ALA A 147 -9.50 7.63 -0.61
C ALA A 147 -8.31 8.45 -0.09
N ALA A 148 -7.09 7.92 -0.15
CA ALA A 148 -5.88 8.67 0.20
C ALA A 148 -5.53 9.73 -0.86
N HIS A 149 -5.71 9.40 -2.14
CA HIS A 149 -5.48 10.33 -3.25
C HIS A 149 -6.41 11.56 -3.18
N ASP A 150 -7.66 11.38 -2.72
CA ASP A 150 -8.61 12.48 -2.47
C ASP A 150 -8.11 13.46 -1.38
N HIS A 151 -7.12 13.06 -0.58
CA HIS A 151 -6.44 13.89 0.42
C HIS A 151 -5.01 14.28 0.00
N ASP A 152 -4.69 14.24 -1.30
CA ASP A 152 -3.36 14.51 -1.85
C ASP A 152 -2.25 13.61 -1.28
N LEU A 153 -2.61 12.44 -0.71
CA LEU A 153 -1.68 11.48 -0.14
C LEU A 153 -1.49 10.30 -1.10
N VAL A 154 -0.36 10.27 -1.79
CA VAL A 154 0.05 9.16 -2.66
C VAL A 154 0.85 8.16 -1.86
N HIS A 155 0.54 6.86 -1.96
CA HIS A 155 1.16 5.81 -1.13
C HIS A 155 2.62 5.53 -1.49
N ARG A 156 2.95 5.39 -2.78
CA ARG A 156 4.32 5.23 -3.33
C ARG A 156 5.08 3.96 -2.93
N ASP A 157 4.50 3.09 -2.12
CA ASP A 157 5.08 1.83 -1.67
C ASP A 157 4.03 0.72 -1.56
N VAL A 158 3.12 0.65 -2.55
CA VAL A 158 2.12 -0.43 -2.61
C VAL A 158 2.84 -1.73 -2.94
N LYS A 159 2.78 -2.69 -2.01
CA LYS A 159 3.38 -4.03 -2.14
C LYS A 159 2.64 -5.02 -1.24
N PRO A 160 2.76 -6.33 -1.46
CA PRO A 160 2.05 -7.34 -0.66
C PRO A 160 2.34 -7.23 0.85
N GLY A 161 3.56 -6.89 1.27
CA GLY A 161 3.91 -6.72 2.70
C GLY A 161 3.23 -5.54 3.39
N ASN A 162 2.69 -4.56 2.64
CA ASN A 162 1.94 -3.43 3.17
C ASN A 162 0.41 -3.64 3.10
N ILE A 163 -0.05 -4.83 2.70
CA ILE A 163 -1.45 -5.21 2.58
C ILE A 163 -1.75 -6.28 3.61
N LEU A 164 -2.35 -5.90 4.75
CA LEU A 164 -2.69 -6.82 5.83
C LEU A 164 -4.05 -7.47 5.55
N VAL A 165 -4.09 -8.79 5.65
CA VAL A 165 -5.30 -9.58 5.38
C VAL A 165 -5.76 -10.23 6.69
N ALA A 166 -6.86 -9.74 7.23
CA ALA A 166 -7.55 -10.30 8.38
C ALA A 166 -8.70 -11.20 7.94
N ALA A 167 -9.20 -12.04 8.84
CA ALA A 167 -10.43 -12.78 8.61
C ALA A 167 -11.60 -11.82 8.38
N GLY A 168 -12.42 -12.11 7.39
CA GLY A 168 -13.62 -11.34 7.08
C GLY A 168 -14.76 -11.61 8.05
N THR A 169 -15.92 -11.06 7.73
CA THR A 169 -17.12 -11.09 8.59
C THR A 169 -18.04 -12.26 8.27
N ASP A 170 -18.04 -12.73 7.03
CA ASP A 170 -18.97 -13.75 6.53
C ASP A 170 -18.42 -14.48 5.28
N SER A 171 -19.21 -15.38 4.69
CA SER A 171 -18.84 -16.15 3.50
C SER A 171 -18.67 -15.30 2.23
N ASP A 172 -19.39 -14.18 2.15
CA ASP A 172 -19.33 -13.28 0.98
C ASP A 172 -18.14 -12.30 1.11
N HIS A 173 -17.69 -12.06 2.36
CA HIS A 173 -16.54 -11.24 2.72
C HIS A 173 -15.54 -12.07 3.55
N PRO A 174 -14.89 -13.07 2.94
CA PRO A 174 -14.04 -14.03 3.66
C PRO A 174 -12.73 -13.41 4.17
N GLU A 175 -12.32 -12.27 3.63
CA GLU A 175 -11.17 -11.48 4.08
C GLU A 175 -11.53 -9.99 4.23
N HIS A 176 -10.92 -9.33 5.23
CA HIS A 176 -10.92 -7.88 5.36
C HIS A 176 -9.49 -7.36 5.21
N VAL A 177 -9.29 -6.44 4.29
CA VAL A 177 -7.96 -5.93 3.94
C VAL A 177 -7.73 -4.56 4.55
N TYR A 178 -6.53 -4.36 5.08
CA TYR A 178 -6.05 -3.05 5.53
C TYR A 178 -4.75 -2.70 4.81
N LEU A 179 -4.71 -1.51 4.21
CA LEU A 179 -3.49 -0.91 3.68
C LEU A 179 -2.78 -0.16 4.80
N THR A 180 -1.46 -0.39 4.92
CA THR A 180 -0.60 0.25 5.93
C THR A 180 0.61 0.90 5.26
N ASP A 181 1.37 1.69 6.04
CA ASP A 181 2.66 2.23 5.62
C ASP A 181 2.59 3.16 4.40
N PHE A 182 1.63 4.10 4.42
CA PHE A 182 1.65 5.22 3.46
C PHE A 182 3.04 5.86 3.46
N GLY A 183 3.67 5.94 2.30
CA GLY A 183 5.07 6.21 2.00
C GLY A 183 5.81 7.33 2.75
N LEU A 184 5.60 7.43 4.06
CA LEU A 184 6.18 8.40 4.99
C LEU A 184 7.73 8.49 4.88
N THR A 185 8.35 7.43 4.36
CA THR A 185 9.80 7.33 4.25
C THR A 185 10.33 7.50 2.82
N LYS A 186 9.59 7.09 1.78
CA LYS A 186 10.10 7.05 0.39
C LYS A 186 10.22 8.42 -0.29
N LYS A 187 9.31 9.38 0.00
CA LYS A 187 9.39 10.73 -0.58
C LYS A 187 10.66 11.48 -0.16
N SER A 188 11.16 11.19 1.02
CA SER A 188 12.36 11.83 1.57
C SER A 188 13.65 11.30 0.95
N LEU A 189 13.65 10.08 0.43
CA LEU A 189 14.81 9.42 -0.14
C LEU A 189 14.94 9.63 -1.64
N SER A 190 13.83 9.84 -2.37
CA SER A 190 13.86 10.05 -3.82
C SER A 190 14.58 11.33 -4.26
N LEU A 191 14.73 12.35 -3.40
CA LEU A 191 15.45 13.58 -3.71
C LEU A 191 16.96 13.52 -3.44
N THR A 192 17.44 12.51 -2.68
CA THR A 192 18.86 12.37 -2.32
C THR A 192 19.44 10.98 -2.59
N GLY A 193 18.60 9.98 -2.85
CA GLY A 193 18.98 8.56 -2.79
C GLY A 193 19.48 7.94 -4.10
N PHE A 194 19.23 8.54 -5.27
CA PHE A 194 19.74 8.01 -6.53
C PHE A 194 21.22 8.34 -6.79
N THR A 195 21.82 9.26 -6.01
CA THR A 195 23.21 9.71 -6.23
C THR A 195 24.24 9.10 -5.29
N THR A 196 23.84 8.34 -4.28
CA THR A 196 24.76 7.62 -3.41
C THR A 196 24.71 6.14 -3.77
N VAL A 197 25.72 5.71 -4.49
CA VAL A 197 25.96 4.35 -4.99
C VAL A 197 25.61 3.30 -3.93
N GLY A 198 24.65 2.41 -4.23
CA GLY A 198 24.64 1.05 -3.68
C GLY A 198 23.63 0.71 -2.59
N GLN A 199 22.70 1.59 -2.19
CA GLN A 199 21.67 1.19 -1.22
C GLN A 199 20.27 1.72 -1.60
N PHE A 200 19.57 0.96 -2.42
CA PHE A 200 18.13 1.11 -2.54
C PHE A 200 17.49 0.44 -1.34
N VAL A 201 17.00 1.23 -0.38
CA VAL A 201 16.31 0.68 0.80
C VAL A 201 14.84 0.46 0.42
N GLY A 202 14.48 -0.77 0.09
CA GLY A 202 13.10 -1.18 -0.21
C GLY A 202 13.02 -2.15 -1.39
N THR A 203 11.87 -2.77 -1.53
CA THR A 203 11.58 -3.71 -2.61
C THR A 203 11.35 -2.95 -3.91
N LEU A 204 12.13 -3.27 -4.96
CA LEU A 204 12.07 -2.64 -6.28
C LEU A 204 10.99 -3.24 -7.19
N ASP A 205 10.45 -4.42 -6.85
CA ASP A 205 9.54 -5.22 -7.68
C ASP A 205 8.21 -4.53 -8.04
N TYR A 206 7.87 -3.43 -7.37
CA TYR A 206 6.58 -2.73 -7.52
C TYR A 206 6.73 -1.25 -7.88
N VAL A 207 7.96 -0.80 -8.09
CA VAL A 207 8.26 0.63 -8.31
C VAL A 207 7.77 1.10 -9.67
N ALA A 208 7.08 2.23 -9.73
CA ALA A 208 6.60 2.80 -10.98
C ALA A 208 7.73 3.50 -11.77
N PRO A 209 7.69 3.49 -13.12
CA PRO A 209 8.70 4.11 -14.00
C PRO A 209 9.01 5.57 -13.67
N GLU A 210 8.00 6.38 -13.33
CA GLU A 210 8.17 7.79 -12.96
C GLU A 210 8.88 7.98 -11.63
N GLN A 211 8.73 7.03 -10.68
CA GLN A 211 9.49 7.06 -9.43
C GLN A 211 10.98 6.80 -9.67
N ILE A 212 11.30 5.87 -10.57
CA ILE A 212 12.68 5.56 -10.99
C ILE A 212 13.31 6.76 -11.67
N SER A 213 12.58 7.40 -12.59
CA SER A 213 13.08 8.54 -13.38
C SER A 213 13.07 9.87 -12.63
N GLY A 214 12.61 9.92 -11.36
CA GLY A 214 12.53 11.16 -10.59
C GLY A 214 11.53 12.17 -11.16
N LYS A 215 10.57 11.75 -11.98
CA LYS A 215 9.50 12.60 -12.53
C LYS A 215 8.45 12.89 -11.46
N PRO A 216 7.58 13.91 -11.65
CA PRO A 216 6.44 14.12 -10.78
C PRO A 216 5.58 12.86 -10.67
N VAL A 217 5.17 12.54 -9.43
CA VAL A 217 4.43 11.33 -9.07
C VAL A 217 3.05 11.72 -8.55
N ASP A 218 2.00 11.15 -9.14
CA ASP A 218 0.62 11.24 -8.68
C ASP A 218 0.04 9.85 -8.35
N GLY A 219 -1.27 9.76 -8.07
CA GLY A 219 -1.94 8.50 -7.72
C GLY A 219 -1.80 7.37 -8.75
N ARG A 220 -1.46 7.68 -9.99
CA ARG A 220 -1.27 6.69 -11.05
C ARG A 220 -0.01 5.84 -10.87
N CYS A 221 0.94 6.27 -10.02
CA CYS A 221 2.03 5.39 -9.63
C CYS A 221 1.52 4.23 -8.76
N ASP A 222 0.51 4.47 -7.91
CA ASP A 222 -0.08 3.43 -7.07
C ASP A 222 -0.96 2.47 -7.91
N VAL A 223 -1.55 2.95 -9.02
CA VAL A 223 -2.20 2.06 -10.01
C VAL A 223 -1.21 1.07 -10.58
N TYR A 224 0.00 1.52 -10.96
CA TYR A 224 1.07 0.65 -11.45
C TYR A 224 1.50 -0.37 -10.40
N SER A 225 1.79 0.09 -9.19
CA SER A 225 2.23 -0.77 -8.10
C SER A 225 1.15 -1.79 -7.70
N LEU A 226 -0.14 -1.37 -7.66
CA LEU A 226 -1.26 -2.27 -7.41
C LEU A 226 -1.41 -3.32 -8.54
N ALA A 227 -1.14 -2.96 -9.80
CA ALA A 227 -1.15 -3.91 -10.89
C ALA A 227 -0.03 -4.95 -10.76
N CYS A 228 1.17 -4.57 -10.29
CA CYS A 228 2.23 -5.51 -9.95
C CYS A 228 1.77 -6.49 -8.85
N VAL A 229 1.14 -5.98 -7.79
CA VAL A 229 0.59 -6.80 -6.70
C VAL A 229 -0.49 -7.75 -7.19
N VAL A 230 -1.41 -7.29 -8.04
CA VAL A 230 -2.47 -8.13 -8.60
C VAL A 230 -1.88 -9.23 -9.49
N GLN A 231 -0.91 -8.91 -10.33
CA GLN A 231 -0.23 -9.92 -11.17
C GLN A 231 0.43 -10.98 -10.29
N GLU A 232 1.16 -10.58 -9.26
CA GLU A 232 1.78 -11.51 -8.33
C GLU A 232 0.75 -12.33 -7.56
N THR A 233 -0.34 -11.73 -7.10
CA THR A 233 -1.44 -12.45 -6.45
C THR A 233 -2.01 -13.55 -7.35
N LEU A 234 -2.08 -13.30 -8.66
CA LEU A 234 -2.61 -14.24 -9.65
C LEU A 234 -1.58 -15.30 -10.08
N THR A 235 -0.30 -14.96 -10.17
CA THR A 235 0.73 -15.82 -10.77
C THR A 235 1.73 -16.39 -9.77
N GLY A 236 1.80 -15.84 -8.55
CA GLY A 236 2.77 -16.17 -7.51
C GLY A 236 4.09 -15.42 -7.64
N ALA A 237 4.25 -14.56 -8.66
CA ALA A 237 5.46 -13.79 -8.89
C ALA A 237 5.15 -12.38 -9.42
N PRO A 238 5.95 -11.36 -9.06
CA PRO A 238 5.82 -10.02 -9.62
C PRO A 238 6.08 -10.03 -11.14
N PRO A 239 5.63 -8.98 -11.87
CA PRO A 239 5.75 -8.96 -13.34
C PRO A 239 7.18 -9.02 -13.86
N PHE A 240 8.11 -8.47 -13.09
CA PHE A 240 9.53 -8.48 -13.44
C PHE A 240 10.35 -9.09 -12.31
N GLN A 241 11.24 -10.01 -12.67
CA GLN A 241 12.20 -10.63 -11.77
C GLN A 241 13.57 -10.58 -12.45
N ARG A 242 14.58 -10.05 -11.79
CA ARG A 242 15.95 -9.96 -12.26
C ARG A 242 16.89 -10.18 -11.08
N ASP A 243 18.05 -10.77 -11.32
CA ASP A 243 19.07 -11.02 -10.29
C ASP A 243 19.82 -9.75 -9.89
N ASP A 244 19.76 -8.71 -10.74
CA ASP A 244 20.42 -7.42 -10.54
C ASP A 244 19.38 -6.29 -10.44
N ASP A 245 19.55 -5.42 -9.45
CA ASP A 245 18.66 -4.29 -9.19
C ASP A 245 18.55 -3.33 -10.38
N MET A 246 19.67 -3.07 -11.09
CA MET A 246 19.67 -2.19 -12.26
C MET A 246 18.93 -2.81 -13.43
N ALA A 247 19.05 -4.13 -13.62
CA ALA A 247 18.30 -4.86 -14.63
C ALA A 247 16.79 -4.89 -14.29
N LEU A 248 16.44 -4.96 -13.01
CA LEU A 248 15.05 -4.88 -12.55
C LEU A 248 14.46 -3.48 -12.80
N LEU A 249 15.20 -2.43 -12.43
CA LEU A 249 14.80 -1.04 -12.71
C LEU A 249 14.65 -0.78 -14.22
N TRP A 250 15.55 -1.35 -15.03
CA TRP A 250 15.44 -1.29 -16.48
C TRP A 250 14.17 -1.96 -17.01
N ALA A 251 13.83 -3.15 -16.47
CA ALA A 251 12.60 -3.86 -16.86
C ALA A 251 11.33 -3.05 -16.52
N HIS A 252 11.28 -2.43 -15.34
CA HIS A 252 10.18 -1.52 -14.99
C HIS A 252 10.08 -0.33 -15.94
N GLN A 253 11.20 0.20 -16.43
CA GLN A 253 11.22 1.34 -17.34
C GLN A 253 10.84 0.99 -18.78
N TYR A 254 11.29 -0.17 -19.28
CA TYR A 254 11.32 -0.41 -20.73
C TYR A 254 10.73 -1.74 -21.17
N ASP A 255 10.81 -2.81 -20.36
CA ASP A 255 10.32 -4.13 -20.79
C ASP A 255 8.78 -4.18 -20.77
N PRO A 256 8.14 -4.81 -21.76
CA PRO A 256 6.70 -5.07 -21.70
C PRO A 256 6.41 -6.06 -20.55
N PRO A 257 5.28 -5.87 -19.81
CA PRO A 257 4.91 -6.82 -18.78
C PRO A 257 4.49 -8.17 -19.41
N PRO A 258 4.90 -9.29 -18.80
CA PRO A 258 4.48 -10.60 -19.29
C PRO A 258 2.97 -10.80 -19.09
N PRO A 259 2.26 -11.38 -20.08
CA PRO A 259 0.83 -11.64 -19.96
C PRO A 259 0.57 -12.70 -18.87
N PRO A 260 -0.28 -12.42 -17.86
CA PRO A 260 -0.55 -13.38 -16.78
C PRO A 260 -1.18 -14.70 -17.26
N SER A 261 -1.97 -14.70 -18.36
CA SER A 261 -2.52 -15.93 -18.92
C SER A 261 -1.46 -16.89 -19.47
N GLY A 262 -0.31 -16.36 -19.91
CA GLY A 262 0.85 -17.15 -20.31
C GLY A 262 1.60 -17.79 -19.13
N LEU A 263 1.53 -17.17 -17.94
CA LEU A 263 2.15 -17.68 -16.72
C LEU A 263 1.24 -18.64 -15.96
N ARG A 264 -0.08 -18.40 -15.99
CA ARG A 264 -1.10 -19.21 -15.34
C ARG A 264 -2.20 -19.59 -16.33
N PRO A 265 -2.14 -20.80 -16.91
CA PRO A 265 -3.20 -21.32 -17.75
C PRO A 265 -4.55 -21.33 -17.03
N GLY A 266 -5.61 -20.91 -17.70
CA GLY A 266 -6.96 -20.80 -17.14
C GLY A 266 -7.38 -19.40 -16.70
N LEU A 267 -6.48 -18.41 -16.71
CA LEU A 267 -6.87 -17.01 -16.60
C LEU A 267 -7.52 -16.54 -17.91
N PRO A 268 -8.63 -15.77 -17.86
CA PRO A 268 -9.22 -15.19 -19.06
C PRO A 268 -8.23 -14.28 -19.77
N GLY A 269 -8.06 -14.40 -21.10
CA GLY A 269 -7.15 -13.53 -21.87
C GLY A 269 -7.48 -12.04 -21.79
N ALA A 270 -8.71 -11.67 -21.43
CA ALA A 270 -9.10 -10.28 -21.18
C ALA A 270 -8.33 -9.65 -20.01
N VAL A 271 -7.87 -10.46 -19.04
CA VAL A 271 -7.06 -9.99 -17.91
C VAL A 271 -5.70 -9.46 -18.37
N ASP A 272 -5.13 -10.03 -19.43
CA ASP A 272 -3.82 -9.60 -19.98
C ASP A 272 -3.87 -8.14 -20.44
N GLY A 273 -4.92 -7.77 -21.17
CA GLY A 273 -5.10 -6.39 -21.66
C GLY A 273 -5.31 -5.39 -20.52
N VAL A 274 -6.04 -5.79 -19.48
CA VAL A 274 -6.28 -4.94 -18.29
C VAL A 274 -4.99 -4.69 -17.54
N LEU A 275 -4.19 -5.73 -17.27
CA LEU A 275 -2.90 -5.60 -16.58
C LEU A 275 -1.87 -4.88 -17.45
N ALA A 276 -1.80 -5.15 -18.75
CA ALA A 276 -0.91 -4.44 -19.66
C ALA A 276 -1.17 -2.92 -19.66
N LYS A 277 -2.46 -2.49 -19.63
CA LYS A 277 -2.82 -1.08 -19.51
C LYS A 277 -2.41 -0.49 -18.16
N ALA A 278 -2.68 -1.17 -17.05
CA ALA A 278 -2.33 -0.69 -15.72
C ALA A 278 -0.79 -0.59 -15.52
N LEU A 279 -0.03 -1.48 -16.18
CA LEU A 279 1.44 -1.53 -16.19
C LEU A 279 2.07 -0.72 -17.33
N ALA A 280 1.30 0.16 -18.01
CA ALA A 280 1.85 1.03 -19.04
C ALA A 280 2.96 1.93 -18.46
N LYS A 281 4.00 2.19 -19.25
CA LYS A 281 5.18 2.94 -18.79
C LYS A 281 4.88 4.42 -18.56
N SER A 282 4.06 5.03 -19.44
CA SER A 282 3.54 6.37 -19.25
C SER A 282 2.34 6.35 -18.29
N PRO A 283 2.30 7.19 -17.24
CA PRO A 283 1.12 7.34 -16.39
C PRO A 283 -0.17 7.69 -17.17
N ASP A 284 -0.04 8.45 -18.26
CA ASP A 284 -1.18 8.89 -19.09
C ASP A 284 -1.86 7.74 -19.84
N ASP A 285 -1.15 6.62 -20.07
CA ASP A 285 -1.69 5.44 -20.73
C ASP A 285 -2.35 4.46 -19.74
N ARG A 286 -2.26 4.71 -18.41
CA ARG A 286 -2.85 3.87 -17.36
C ARG A 286 -4.32 4.20 -17.11
N TYR A 287 -4.89 3.53 -16.14
CA TYR A 287 -6.17 3.92 -15.56
C TYR A 287 -6.01 5.18 -14.71
N GLU A 288 -7.02 6.03 -14.73
CA GLU A 288 -7.03 7.29 -13.99
C GLU A 288 -7.01 7.09 -12.47
N THR A 289 -7.72 6.04 -11.98
CA THR A 289 -7.79 5.69 -10.56
C THR A 289 -7.62 4.19 -10.33
N CYS A 290 -7.27 3.80 -9.10
CA CYS A 290 -7.13 2.41 -8.72
C CYS A 290 -8.48 1.66 -8.82
N LEU A 291 -9.60 2.30 -8.47
CA LEU A 291 -10.93 1.71 -8.62
C LEU A 291 -11.31 1.47 -10.08
N ARG A 292 -10.93 2.37 -11.01
CA ARG A 292 -11.13 2.16 -12.46
C ARG A 292 -10.37 0.94 -12.96
N PHE A 293 -9.13 0.76 -12.52
CA PHE A 293 -8.35 -0.43 -12.83
C PHE A 293 -9.04 -1.71 -12.34
N VAL A 294 -9.44 -1.77 -11.06
CA VAL A 294 -10.06 -2.99 -10.50
C VAL A 294 -11.46 -3.23 -11.06
N ALA A 295 -12.20 -2.19 -11.44
CA ALA A 295 -13.47 -2.33 -12.13
C ALA A 295 -13.29 -3.01 -13.52
N ALA A 296 -12.26 -2.63 -14.28
CA ALA A 296 -11.90 -3.29 -15.54
C ALA A 296 -11.47 -4.75 -15.30
N LEU A 297 -10.70 -5.01 -14.25
CA LEU A 297 -10.29 -6.39 -13.88
C LEU A 297 -11.51 -7.26 -13.52
N ARG A 298 -12.47 -6.71 -12.79
CA ARG A 298 -13.73 -7.39 -12.46
C ARG A 298 -14.56 -7.71 -13.69
N ALA A 299 -14.66 -6.78 -14.64
CA ALA A 299 -15.34 -7.00 -15.90
C ALA A 299 -14.67 -8.11 -16.72
N ALA A 300 -13.34 -8.11 -16.81
CA ALA A 300 -12.57 -9.17 -17.47
C ALA A 300 -12.76 -10.55 -16.80
N ALA A 301 -12.89 -10.58 -15.48
CA ALA A 301 -13.15 -11.81 -14.71
C ALA A 301 -14.57 -12.38 -15.00
N SER A 302 -15.54 -11.50 -15.21
CA SER A 302 -16.94 -11.90 -15.48
C SER A 302 -17.21 -12.23 -16.96
N GLY A 303 -16.21 -12.14 -17.83
CA GLY A 303 -16.37 -12.33 -19.29
C GLY A 303 -17.17 -11.22 -19.99
N ILE A 304 -17.41 -10.08 -19.31
CA ILE A 304 -18.08 -8.91 -19.86
C ILE A 304 -17.02 -8.05 -20.55
N SER A 305 -16.99 -8.07 -21.88
CA SER A 305 -16.13 -7.16 -22.65
C SER A 305 -16.61 -5.71 -22.50
N ASP A 306 -15.70 -4.78 -22.25
CA ASP A 306 -15.94 -3.32 -22.19
C ASP A 306 -16.48 -2.70 -23.51
N GLY A 307 -16.83 -3.53 -24.50
CA GLY A 307 -17.28 -3.13 -25.83
C GLY A 307 -18.70 -2.55 -25.94
N GLN A 308 -19.46 -2.38 -24.85
CA GLN A 308 -20.88 -1.95 -24.90
C GLN A 308 -21.29 -0.80 -23.99
N HIS A 309 -20.39 0.11 -23.64
CA HIS A 309 -20.79 1.40 -23.10
C HIS A 309 -20.53 2.53 -24.11
N ALA A 310 -21.18 2.44 -25.28
CA ALA A 310 -21.50 3.63 -26.02
C ALA A 310 -22.57 4.38 -25.22
N PRO A 311 -22.46 5.71 -25.02
CA PRO A 311 -23.51 6.46 -24.33
C PRO A 311 -24.80 6.35 -25.16
N THR A 312 -25.79 5.68 -24.59
CA THR A 312 -27.15 5.68 -25.16
C THR A 312 -27.59 7.12 -25.14
N ARG A 313 -27.67 7.73 -26.32
CA ARG A 313 -28.39 9.01 -26.54
C ARG A 313 -29.81 8.79 -26.05
N VAL A 314 -30.12 9.35 -24.91
CA VAL A 314 -31.50 9.51 -24.48
C VAL A 314 -32.10 10.58 -25.34
N ASP A 315 -32.90 10.17 -26.33
CA ASP A 315 -33.76 11.07 -27.09
C ASP A 315 -34.69 11.77 -26.09
N ALA A 316 -34.47 13.07 -25.94
CA ALA A 316 -35.34 13.94 -25.19
C ALA A 316 -36.70 14.08 -25.98
N ARG A 317 -37.64 13.19 -25.69
CA ARG A 317 -39.07 13.45 -26.00
C ARG A 317 -39.70 14.01 -24.74
N ALA A 318 -40.07 15.27 -24.88
CA ALA A 318 -40.82 16.05 -23.93
C ALA A 318 -42.09 15.32 -23.48
N GLY A 319 -42.16 14.99 -22.20
CA GLY A 319 -43.36 14.65 -21.48
C GLY A 319 -43.46 15.58 -20.28
N SER A 320 -44.35 16.57 -20.36
CA SER A 320 -44.65 17.52 -19.30
C SER A 320 -45.25 16.80 -18.08
N TRP A 321 -44.49 16.72 -17.01
CA TRP A 321 -45.05 16.39 -15.68
C TRP A 321 -44.89 17.61 -14.79
N SER A 322 -46.01 18.33 -14.59
CA SER A 322 -46.18 19.31 -13.56
C SER A 322 -46.49 18.57 -12.27
N ALA A 323 -45.49 18.36 -11.43
CA ALA A 323 -45.68 17.97 -10.01
C ALA A 323 -45.06 19.06 -9.13
N THR A 324 -45.93 19.79 -8.45
CA THR A 324 -45.54 20.70 -7.37
C THR A 324 -44.87 19.91 -6.25
N PRO A 325 -43.66 20.27 -5.79
CA PRO A 325 -43.03 19.54 -4.70
C PRO A 325 -43.75 19.77 -3.40
N GLU A 326 -44.12 18.70 -2.74
CA GLU A 326 -44.68 18.70 -1.37
C GLU A 326 -43.58 19.17 -0.38
N PRO A 327 -43.91 20.08 0.55
CA PRO A 327 -42.92 20.57 1.51
C PRO A 327 -42.48 19.45 2.47
N PRO A 328 -41.21 19.43 2.91
CA PRO A 328 -40.70 18.39 3.80
C PRO A 328 -41.42 18.35 5.14
N PRO A 329 -41.57 17.17 5.76
CA PRO A 329 -42.25 17.02 7.07
C PRO A 329 -41.52 17.80 8.17
N ARG A 330 -42.26 18.42 9.06
CA ARG A 330 -41.74 19.22 10.18
C ARG A 330 -40.95 18.30 11.14
N PRO A 331 -39.77 18.73 11.60
CA PRO A 331 -38.98 17.95 12.56
C PRO A 331 -39.75 17.76 13.89
N PRO A 332 -39.56 16.63 14.57
CA PRO A 332 -40.21 16.32 15.81
C PRO A 332 -39.82 17.32 16.94
N ARG A 333 -40.74 17.54 17.91
CA ARG A 333 -40.63 18.58 18.94
C ARG A 333 -39.35 18.56 19.79
N TRP A 334 -38.63 17.45 19.87
CA TRP A 334 -37.41 17.31 20.64
C TRP A 334 -36.16 17.87 19.90
N ALA A 335 -36.24 18.19 18.61
CA ALA A 335 -35.13 18.70 17.80
C ALA A 335 -35.04 20.24 17.79
N ARG A 336 -35.73 20.96 18.67
CA ARG A 336 -35.62 22.43 18.76
C ARG A 336 -34.53 22.82 19.77
N PRO A 337 -33.51 23.63 19.37
CA PRO A 337 -32.56 24.16 20.33
C PRO A 337 -33.29 25.11 21.32
N VAL A 338 -33.08 24.88 22.61
CA VAL A 338 -33.50 25.78 23.67
C VAL A 338 -32.44 26.88 23.75
N PHE A 339 -32.79 28.09 23.31
CA PHE A 339 -31.96 29.25 23.59
C PHE A 339 -32.38 29.79 24.99
N PRO A 340 -31.41 30.05 25.89
CA PRO A 340 -31.73 30.80 27.12
C PRO A 340 -32.03 32.26 26.69
N GLY A 341 -33.18 32.74 27.16
CA GLY A 341 -33.60 34.14 27.03
C GLY A 341 -32.75 35.08 27.89
N PRO A 342 -32.88 36.42 27.68
CA PRO A 342 -32.02 37.45 28.27
C PRO A 342 -32.13 37.52 29.79
#